data_84f0f2ac476ebf216e1ded22f238acb8
#
_entry.id   84f0f2ac476ebf216e1ded22f238acb8
#
_cell.length_a   1.000
_cell.length_b   1.000
_cell.length_c   1.000
_cell.angle_alpha   90.00
_cell.angle_beta   90.00
_cell.angle_gamma   90.00
#
_symmetry.space_group_name_H-M   'P 1'
#
loop_
_entity.id
_entity.type
_entity.pdbx_description
1 polymer ?
#
loop_
_entity_poly.entity_id
_entity_poly.type
_entity_poly.pdbx_seq_one_letter_code
_entity_poly.pdbx_strand_id
1 'polypeptide(L)'
;MAKPKRKPAREKPAPRRGERVRHILGESLKCFAEQGFERATYDDLIARSRVSRGSFYWYFPSKEALYEAVLDYCVSGYVARLEAAYAKTDRKTHAVKRVLDACFADFDANRTQYRMLLRPPPNAKAIGKLRQWNEDVAEFMAGKFAPLVAAGKLDSGTAKILPDVISAFLDGVCVRLVLDDERSVSRLEKNIEAFLCKIVEDGRA
;
A
#
# COMPACT_ATOMS: atom_id res chain seq x y z
N MET A 1 -28.10 22.33 51.60
CA MET A 1 -28.13 21.88 50.22
C MET A 1 -26.82 21.18 49.86
N ALA A 2 -26.82 19.87 49.74
CA ALA A 2 -25.62 19.08 49.48
C ALA A 2 -25.35 19.05 47.95
N LYS A 3 -24.10 19.37 47.53
CA LYS A 3 -23.67 19.29 46.12
C LYS A 3 -23.65 17.82 45.64
N PRO A 4 -24.17 17.50 44.44
CA PRO A 4 -24.12 16.15 43.92
C PRO A 4 -22.67 15.72 43.61
N LYS A 5 -22.24 14.57 44.12
CA LYS A 5 -20.96 13.94 43.84
C LYS A 5 -20.94 13.54 42.35
N ARG A 6 -20.01 14.12 41.55
CA ARG A 6 -19.73 13.69 40.17
C ARG A 6 -19.29 12.22 40.20
N LYS A 7 -20.01 11.36 39.46
CA LYS A 7 -19.57 9.99 39.18
C LYS A 7 -18.23 10.05 38.46
N PRO A 8 -17.23 9.22 38.82
CA PRO A 8 -15.99 9.14 38.09
C PRO A 8 -16.28 8.65 36.66
N ALA A 9 -15.69 9.33 35.68
CA ALA A 9 -15.78 8.91 34.29
C ALA A 9 -15.24 7.46 34.18
N ARG A 10 -15.98 6.57 33.52
CA ARG A 10 -15.53 5.19 33.25
C ARG A 10 -14.25 5.30 32.44
N GLU A 11 -13.11 4.94 33.01
CA GLU A 11 -11.86 4.77 32.31
C GLU A 11 -12.07 3.75 31.20
N LYS A 12 -11.71 4.12 29.98
CA LYS A 12 -11.72 3.18 28.85
C LYS A 12 -10.75 2.04 29.17
N PRO A 13 -11.14 0.77 28.97
CA PRO A 13 -10.23 -0.34 29.23
C PRO A 13 -8.95 -0.17 28.42
N ALA A 14 -7.81 -0.53 29.03
CA ALA A 14 -6.51 -0.44 28.37
C ALA A 14 -6.55 -1.23 27.04
N PRO A 15 -6.03 -0.66 25.94
CA PRO A 15 -6.09 -1.30 24.63
C PRO A 15 -5.38 -2.66 24.68
N ARG A 16 -5.98 -3.66 24.03
CA ARG A 16 -5.41 -5.01 23.92
C ARG A 16 -4.04 -4.92 23.22
N ARG A 17 -3.13 -5.86 23.56
CA ARG A 17 -1.75 -5.89 23.01
C ARG A 17 -1.70 -5.67 21.49
N GLY A 18 -2.54 -6.35 20.71
CA GLY A 18 -2.58 -6.22 19.26
C GLY A 18 -3.05 -4.85 18.76
N GLU A 19 -3.94 -4.18 19.50
CA GLU A 19 -4.39 -2.83 19.17
C GLU A 19 -3.28 -1.80 19.42
N ARG A 20 -2.49 -1.98 20.49
CA ARG A 20 -1.35 -1.13 20.80
C ARG A 20 -0.24 -1.25 19.77
N VAL A 21 0.08 -2.48 19.33
CA VAL A 21 1.04 -2.71 18.24
C VAL A 21 0.57 -2.05 16.94
N ARG A 22 -0.68 -2.26 16.54
CA ARG A 22 -1.25 -1.61 15.33
C ARG A 22 -1.20 -0.08 15.43
N HIS A 23 -1.48 0.48 16.60
CA HIS A 23 -1.38 1.92 16.81
C HIS A 23 0.06 2.42 16.63
N ILE A 24 1.06 1.76 17.22
CA ILE A 24 2.47 2.11 17.04
C ILE A 24 2.86 2.04 15.57
N LEU A 25 2.51 0.95 14.87
CA LEU A 25 2.81 0.77 13.45
C LEU A 25 2.17 1.87 12.58
N GLY A 26 0.90 2.22 12.83
CA GLY A 26 0.20 3.28 12.11
C GLY A 26 0.83 4.67 12.29
N GLU A 27 1.23 5.03 13.53
CA GLU A 27 1.90 6.31 13.78
C GLU A 27 3.33 6.33 13.24
N SER A 28 4.05 5.20 13.31
CA SER A 28 5.38 5.04 12.72
C SER A 28 5.36 5.11 11.20
N LEU A 29 4.34 4.53 10.56
CA LEU A 29 4.10 4.66 9.12
C LEU A 29 4.00 6.14 8.70
N LYS A 30 3.21 6.93 9.40
CA LYS A 30 3.07 8.38 9.11
C LYS A 30 4.41 9.09 9.26
N CYS A 31 5.16 8.79 10.34
CA CYS A 31 6.47 9.38 10.58
C CYS A 31 7.47 9.04 9.46
N PHE A 32 7.57 7.77 9.08
CA PHE A 32 8.47 7.36 8.00
C PHE A 32 8.03 7.89 6.63
N ALA A 33 6.73 8.00 6.36
CA ALA A 33 6.22 8.60 5.14
C ALA A 33 6.58 10.09 5.02
N GLU A 34 6.54 10.82 6.13
CA GLU A 34 6.84 12.26 6.18
C GLU A 34 8.35 12.54 6.14
N GLN A 35 9.12 11.87 6.98
CA GLN A 35 10.53 12.21 7.25
C GLN A 35 11.52 11.26 6.56
N GLY A 36 11.11 10.05 6.21
CA GLY A 36 12.00 8.95 5.79
C GLY A 36 12.66 8.27 6.99
N PHE A 37 13.31 7.12 6.73
CA PHE A 37 13.95 6.33 7.77
C PHE A 37 15.08 7.09 8.47
N GLU A 38 15.97 7.73 7.72
CA GLU A 38 17.18 8.36 8.28
C GLU A 38 16.86 9.48 9.29
N ARG A 39 15.91 10.35 8.95
CA ARG A 39 15.58 11.52 9.78
C ARG A 39 14.62 11.22 10.91
N ALA A 40 13.82 10.17 10.82
CA ALA A 40 12.93 9.75 11.89
C ALA A 40 13.73 9.27 13.10
N THR A 41 13.55 9.93 14.25
CA THR A 41 14.20 9.54 15.50
C THR A 41 13.29 8.65 16.35
N TYR A 42 13.89 7.89 17.27
CA TYR A 42 13.10 7.12 18.24
C TYR A 42 12.20 8.01 19.11
N ASP A 43 12.67 9.20 19.45
CA ASP A 43 11.91 10.14 20.26
C ASP A 43 10.69 10.67 19.51
N ASP A 44 10.79 10.93 18.20
CA ASP A 44 9.65 11.28 17.36
C ASP A 44 8.62 10.14 17.32
N LEU A 45 9.09 8.91 17.13
CA LEU A 45 8.24 7.72 17.03
C LEU A 45 7.50 7.44 18.35
N ILE A 46 8.20 7.57 19.49
CA ILE A 46 7.63 7.42 20.83
C ILE A 46 6.61 8.54 21.10
N ALA A 47 6.97 9.79 20.81
CA ALA A 47 6.09 10.93 21.02
C ALA A 47 4.79 10.82 20.24
N ARG A 48 4.87 10.42 18.95
CA ARG A 48 3.69 10.22 18.09
C ARG A 48 2.81 9.06 18.57
N SER A 49 3.41 7.95 18.94
CA SER A 49 2.65 6.76 19.38
C SER A 49 2.04 6.91 20.78
N ARG A 50 2.45 7.92 21.56
CA ARG A 50 1.97 8.19 22.93
C ARG A 50 2.06 6.97 23.88
N VAL A 51 3.03 6.10 23.66
CA VAL A 51 3.35 4.99 24.55
C VAL A 51 4.60 5.31 25.38
N SER A 52 4.75 4.67 26.54
CA SER A 52 5.96 4.87 27.34
C SER A 52 7.18 4.35 26.59
N ARG A 53 8.35 5.00 26.79
CA ARG A 53 9.63 4.60 26.20
C ARG A 53 9.93 3.12 26.43
N GLY A 54 9.76 2.63 27.67
CA GLY A 54 9.99 1.22 27.99
C GLY A 54 9.07 0.27 27.23
N SER A 55 7.78 0.60 27.12
CA SER A 55 6.85 -0.19 26.30
C SER A 55 7.21 -0.18 24.83
N PHE A 56 7.66 0.95 24.30
CA PHE A 56 8.03 1.08 22.89
C PHE A 56 9.23 0.17 22.55
N TYR A 57 10.31 0.24 23.34
CA TYR A 57 11.50 -0.62 23.16
C TYR A 57 11.19 -2.10 23.38
N TRP A 58 10.23 -2.43 24.23
CA TRP A 58 9.82 -3.83 24.42
C TRP A 58 9.16 -4.40 23.16
N TYR A 59 8.39 -3.60 22.40
CA TYR A 59 7.79 -4.03 21.14
C TYR A 59 8.80 -4.01 19.98
N PHE A 60 9.63 -2.99 19.92
CA PHE A 60 10.54 -2.74 18.81
C PHE A 60 11.92 -2.35 19.34
N PRO A 61 12.87 -3.31 19.38
CA PRO A 61 14.18 -3.09 19.99
C PRO A 61 15.10 -2.18 19.15
N SER A 62 14.82 -2.02 17.84
CA SER A 62 15.56 -1.14 16.95
C SER A 62 14.66 -0.43 15.94
N LYS A 63 15.15 0.69 15.38
CA LYS A 63 14.42 1.45 14.34
C LYS A 63 14.25 0.62 13.07
N GLU A 64 15.23 -0.21 12.75
CA GLU A 64 15.19 -1.17 11.65
C GLU A 64 14.08 -2.21 11.86
N ALA A 65 14.01 -2.81 13.05
CA ALA A 65 12.97 -3.79 13.39
C ALA A 65 11.56 -3.16 13.31
N LEU A 66 11.41 -1.92 13.76
CA LEU A 66 10.17 -1.18 13.62
C LEU A 66 9.84 -0.90 12.15
N TYR A 67 10.82 -0.45 11.35
CA TYR A 67 10.62 -0.17 9.93
C TYR A 67 10.18 -1.42 9.18
N GLU A 68 10.84 -2.55 9.41
CA GLU A 68 10.47 -3.85 8.83
C GLU A 68 9.06 -4.28 9.22
N ALA A 69 8.67 -4.07 10.48
CA ALA A 69 7.31 -4.36 10.93
C ALA A 69 6.27 -3.41 10.32
N VAL A 70 6.64 -2.15 10.06
CA VAL A 70 5.78 -1.19 9.31
C VAL A 70 5.66 -1.62 7.85
N LEU A 71 6.74 -2.11 7.20
CA LEU A 71 6.64 -2.69 5.86
C LEU A 71 5.67 -3.88 5.84
N ASP A 72 5.82 -4.84 6.76
CA ASP A 72 4.92 -5.99 6.86
C ASP A 72 3.46 -5.54 7.06
N TYR A 73 3.24 -4.51 7.86
CA TYR A 73 1.92 -3.91 8.07
C TYR A 73 1.35 -3.29 6.79
N CYS A 74 2.17 -2.62 5.96
CA CYS A 74 1.76 -2.02 4.69
C CYS A 74 1.40 -3.08 3.66
N VAL A 75 2.26 -4.10 3.48
CA VAL A 75 2.09 -5.11 2.44
C VAL A 75 1.12 -6.23 2.84
N SER A 76 0.91 -6.42 4.16
CA SER A 76 -0.01 -7.44 4.67
C SER A 76 -1.43 -7.22 4.13
N GLY A 77 -1.98 -8.28 3.51
CA GLY A 77 -3.32 -8.26 2.93
C GLY A 77 -3.46 -7.39 1.67
N TYR A 78 -2.36 -6.90 1.08
CA TYR A 78 -2.39 -6.08 -0.14
C TYR A 78 -3.08 -6.82 -1.29
N VAL A 79 -2.62 -8.02 -1.62
CA VAL A 79 -3.22 -8.85 -2.68
C VAL A 79 -4.70 -9.13 -2.39
N ALA A 80 -5.07 -9.39 -1.13
CA ALA A 80 -6.48 -9.59 -0.75
C ALA A 80 -7.31 -8.31 -0.96
N ARG A 81 -6.74 -7.13 -0.73
CA ARG A 81 -7.41 -5.85 -1.04
C ARG A 81 -7.59 -5.65 -2.54
N LEU A 82 -6.57 -5.97 -3.35
CA LEU A 82 -6.67 -5.94 -4.81
C LEU A 82 -7.72 -6.91 -5.32
N GLU A 83 -7.77 -8.14 -4.81
CA GLU A 83 -8.81 -9.12 -5.14
C GLU A 83 -10.21 -8.59 -4.83
N ALA A 84 -10.39 -8.02 -3.65
CA ALA A 84 -11.68 -7.45 -3.24
C ALA A 84 -12.09 -6.24 -4.09
N ALA A 85 -11.15 -5.40 -4.48
CA ALA A 85 -11.38 -4.27 -5.37
C ALA A 85 -11.71 -4.74 -6.80
N TYR A 86 -10.93 -5.67 -7.34
CA TYR A 86 -11.15 -6.29 -8.64
C TYR A 86 -12.52 -6.98 -8.74
N ALA A 87 -12.96 -7.66 -7.69
CA ALA A 87 -14.26 -8.31 -7.65
C ALA A 87 -15.45 -7.34 -7.71
N LYS A 88 -15.25 -6.08 -7.29
CA LYS A 88 -16.27 -5.02 -7.33
C LYS A 88 -16.41 -4.34 -8.69
N THR A 89 -15.42 -4.48 -9.57
CA THR A 89 -15.44 -3.87 -10.90
C THR A 89 -16.46 -4.58 -11.82
N ASP A 90 -17.04 -3.86 -12.78
CA ASP A 90 -17.97 -4.45 -13.75
C ASP A 90 -17.27 -5.52 -14.59
N ARG A 91 -17.84 -6.74 -14.57
CA ARG A 91 -17.32 -7.89 -15.33
C ARG A 91 -17.33 -7.71 -16.85
N LYS A 92 -18.14 -6.76 -17.36
CA LYS A 92 -18.16 -6.39 -18.78
C LYS A 92 -16.95 -5.54 -19.17
N THR A 93 -16.31 -4.90 -18.19
CA THR A 93 -15.11 -4.10 -18.40
C THR A 93 -13.92 -5.00 -18.71
N HIS A 94 -13.02 -4.55 -19.59
CA HIS A 94 -11.80 -5.27 -19.97
C HIS A 94 -10.93 -5.57 -18.73
N ALA A 95 -10.32 -6.78 -18.68
CA ALA A 95 -9.59 -7.24 -17.50
C ALA A 95 -8.42 -6.33 -17.10
N VAL A 96 -7.71 -5.76 -18.08
CA VAL A 96 -6.61 -4.79 -17.81
C VAL A 96 -7.14 -3.57 -17.09
N LYS A 97 -8.24 -2.98 -17.58
CA LYS A 97 -8.87 -1.84 -16.90
C LYS A 97 -9.29 -2.20 -15.48
N ARG A 98 -9.88 -3.37 -15.28
CA ARG A 98 -10.28 -3.83 -13.94
C ARG A 98 -9.12 -3.97 -12.97
N VAL A 99 -7.96 -4.44 -13.46
CA VAL A 99 -6.72 -4.50 -12.67
C VAL A 99 -6.26 -3.10 -12.30
N LEU A 100 -6.22 -2.17 -13.26
CA LEU A 100 -5.85 -0.77 -13.02
C LEU A 100 -6.80 -0.10 -12.02
N ASP A 101 -8.11 -0.25 -12.19
CA ASP A 101 -9.11 0.29 -11.26
C ASP A 101 -8.91 -0.24 -9.84
N ALA A 102 -8.57 -1.53 -9.69
CA ALA A 102 -8.27 -2.12 -8.38
C ALA A 102 -7.00 -1.53 -7.76
N CYS A 103 -5.93 -1.37 -8.55
CA CYS A 103 -4.68 -0.78 -8.08
C CYS A 103 -4.87 0.70 -7.68
N PHE A 104 -5.54 1.49 -8.49
CA PHE A 104 -5.82 2.90 -8.19
C PHE A 104 -6.72 3.07 -6.97
N ALA A 105 -7.72 2.21 -6.80
CA ALA A 105 -8.59 2.24 -5.62
C ALA A 105 -7.81 1.93 -4.32
N ASP A 106 -6.90 0.95 -4.35
CA ASP A 106 -6.03 0.67 -3.18
C ASP A 106 -5.06 1.82 -2.92
N PHE A 107 -4.49 2.39 -3.98
CA PHE A 107 -3.61 3.53 -3.91
C PHE A 107 -4.30 4.74 -3.24
N ASP A 108 -5.50 5.12 -3.69
CA ASP A 108 -6.24 6.24 -3.12
C ASP A 108 -6.59 6.03 -1.65
N ALA A 109 -6.93 4.80 -1.28
CA ALA A 109 -7.25 4.44 0.11
C ALA A 109 -6.01 4.42 1.02
N ASN A 110 -4.80 4.22 0.47
CA ASN A 110 -3.58 3.93 1.24
C ASN A 110 -2.40 4.86 0.90
N ARG A 111 -2.64 6.10 0.46
CA ARG A 111 -1.61 7.07 0.00
C ARG A 111 -0.41 7.21 0.95
N THR A 112 -0.64 7.18 2.26
CA THR A 112 0.45 7.28 3.24
C THR A 112 1.38 6.07 3.19
N GLN A 113 0.85 4.86 2.94
CA GLN A 113 1.64 3.65 2.77
C GLN A 113 2.55 3.78 1.55
N TYR A 114 2.00 4.20 0.40
CA TYR A 114 2.77 4.40 -0.82
C TYR A 114 3.84 5.49 -0.67
N ARG A 115 3.56 6.59 0.03
CA ARG A 115 4.58 7.60 0.34
C ARG A 115 5.75 7.02 1.13
N MET A 116 5.50 6.10 2.06
CA MET A 116 6.56 5.41 2.79
C MET A 116 7.32 4.43 1.89
N LEU A 117 6.62 3.64 1.06
CA LEU A 117 7.22 2.65 0.16
C LEU A 117 8.13 3.28 -0.90
N LEU A 118 7.86 4.51 -1.31
CA LEU A 118 8.70 5.31 -2.21
C LEU A 118 9.99 5.85 -1.55
N ARG A 119 10.10 5.78 -0.23
CA ARG A 119 11.33 6.19 0.46
C ARG A 119 12.38 5.10 0.35
N PRO A 120 13.69 5.48 0.25
CA PRO A 120 14.75 4.49 0.24
C PRO A 120 14.67 3.55 1.46
N PRO A 121 14.68 2.23 1.26
CA PRO A 121 14.67 1.27 2.35
C PRO A 121 16.03 1.27 3.07
N PRO A 122 16.06 1.06 4.41
CA PRO A 122 17.28 1.21 5.19
C PRO A 122 18.29 0.06 5.04
N ASN A 123 17.87 -1.11 4.59
CA ASN A 123 18.71 -2.29 4.56
C ASN A 123 18.26 -3.35 3.54
N ALA A 124 19.11 -4.35 3.30
CA ALA A 124 18.85 -5.43 2.35
C ALA A 124 17.59 -6.26 2.68
N LYS A 125 17.24 -6.40 3.96
CA LYS A 125 16.06 -7.14 4.38
C LYS A 125 14.78 -6.40 4.00
N ALA A 126 14.74 -5.08 4.18
CA ALA A 126 13.65 -4.24 3.72
C ALA A 126 13.51 -4.28 2.18
N ILE A 127 14.64 -4.25 1.45
CA ILE A 127 14.65 -4.43 -0.01
C ILE A 127 14.05 -5.79 -0.40
N GLY A 128 14.44 -6.87 0.30
CA GLY A 128 13.90 -8.21 0.06
C GLY A 128 12.37 -8.29 0.23
N LYS A 129 11.83 -7.64 1.26
CA LYS A 129 10.37 -7.56 1.49
C LYS A 129 9.64 -6.80 0.38
N LEU A 130 10.20 -5.70 -0.10
CA LEU A 130 9.62 -4.94 -1.22
C LEU A 130 9.67 -5.72 -2.52
N ARG A 131 10.74 -6.48 -2.76
CA ARG A 131 10.84 -7.37 -3.92
C ARG A 131 9.77 -8.45 -3.88
N GLN A 132 9.61 -9.14 -2.75
CA GLN A 132 8.56 -10.15 -2.58
C GLN A 132 7.16 -9.56 -2.81
N TRP A 133 6.88 -8.39 -2.25
CA TRP A 133 5.63 -7.69 -2.50
C TRP A 133 5.38 -7.42 -3.99
N ASN A 134 6.40 -6.97 -4.75
CA ASN A 134 6.27 -6.76 -6.19
C ASN A 134 5.99 -8.07 -6.94
N GLU A 135 6.64 -9.18 -6.54
CA GLU A 135 6.39 -10.51 -7.09
C GLU A 135 4.94 -10.97 -6.84
N ASP A 136 4.44 -10.79 -5.62
CA ASP A 136 3.05 -11.13 -5.26
C ASP A 136 2.02 -10.33 -6.08
N VAL A 137 2.31 -9.05 -6.34
CA VAL A 137 1.47 -8.17 -7.18
C VAL A 137 1.51 -8.61 -8.66
N ALA A 138 2.67 -8.96 -9.17
CA ALA A 138 2.83 -9.46 -10.54
C ALA A 138 2.07 -10.80 -10.73
N GLU A 139 2.15 -11.71 -9.75
CA GLU A 139 1.41 -12.97 -9.75
C GLU A 139 -0.11 -12.73 -9.73
N PHE A 140 -0.60 -11.80 -8.90
CA PHE A 140 -2.00 -11.38 -8.92
C PHE A 140 -2.44 -10.95 -10.31
N MET A 141 -1.68 -10.06 -10.96
CA MET A 141 -2.01 -9.56 -12.31
C MET A 141 -1.99 -10.69 -13.35
N ALA A 142 -0.97 -11.54 -13.33
CA ALA A 142 -0.84 -12.68 -14.23
C ALA A 142 -2.05 -13.62 -14.12
N GLY A 143 -2.52 -13.88 -12.89
CA GLY A 143 -3.73 -14.67 -12.65
C GLY A 143 -4.99 -14.06 -13.26
N LYS A 144 -5.09 -12.72 -13.40
CA LYS A 144 -6.22 -12.04 -14.04
C LYS A 144 -6.12 -12.07 -15.58
N PHE A 145 -4.91 -12.20 -16.14
CA PHE A 145 -4.69 -12.25 -17.59
C PHE A 145 -4.72 -13.68 -18.15
N ALA A 146 -4.41 -14.69 -17.36
CA ALA A 146 -4.42 -16.09 -17.80
C ALA A 146 -5.74 -16.54 -18.49
N PRO A 147 -6.94 -16.19 -18.01
CA PRO A 147 -8.19 -16.52 -18.72
C PRO A 147 -8.31 -15.86 -20.08
N LEU A 148 -7.70 -14.69 -20.31
CA LEU A 148 -7.71 -14.00 -21.60
C LEU A 148 -6.82 -14.74 -22.60
N VAL A 149 -5.66 -15.23 -22.14
CA VAL A 149 -4.76 -16.05 -22.98
C VAL A 149 -5.46 -17.35 -23.39
N ALA A 150 -6.08 -18.04 -22.43
CA ALA A 150 -6.82 -19.27 -22.68
C ALA A 150 -7.99 -19.09 -23.67
N ALA A 151 -8.60 -17.88 -23.68
CA ALA A 151 -9.67 -17.53 -24.61
C ALA A 151 -9.18 -16.96 -25.96
N GLY A 152 -7.87 -16.90 -26.22
CA GLY A 152 -7.28 -16.29 -27.42
C GLY A 152 -7.51 -14.77 -27.53
N LYS A 153 -7.80 -14.11 -26.40
CA LYS A 153 -8.07 -12.66 -26.33
C LYS A 153 -6.85 -11.82 -25.94
N LEU A 154 -5.77 -12.47 -25.60
CA LEU A 154 -4.48 -11.86 -25.28
C LEU A 154 -3.40 -12.85 -25.66
N ASP A 155 -2.38 -12.41 -26.39
CA ASP A 155 -1.25 -13.27 -26.70
C ASP A 155 -0.39 -13.55 -25.46
N SER A 156 0.27 -14.71 -25.44
CA SER A 156 1.04 -15.16 -24.29
C SER A 156 2.29 -14.32 -24.02
N GLY A 157 2.87 -13.71 -25.05
CA GLY A 157 4.04 -12.82 -24.91
C GLY A 157 3.64 -11.53 -24.20
N THR A 158 2.58 -10.88 -24.67
CA THR A 158 2.03 -9.67 -24.03
C THR A 158 1.58 -9.96 -22.59
N ALA A 159 0.89 -11.09 -22.35
CA ALA A 159 0.43 -11.45 -21.01
C ALA A 159 1.58 -11.62 -20.02
N LYS A 160 2.73 -12.07 -20.47
CA LYS A 160 3.94 -12.27 -19.64
C LYS A 160 4.59 -10.96 -19.21
N ILE A 161 4.62 -9.96 -20.07
CA ILE A 161 5.30 -8.68 -19.80
C ILE A 161 4.36 -7.64 -19.17
N LEU A 162 3.05 -7.80 -19.35
CA LEU A 162 2.05 -6.81 -18.94
C LEU A 162 2.07 -6.50 -17.43
N PRO A 163 2.26 -7.46 -16.50
CA PRO A 163 2.41 -7.16 -15.07
C PRO A 163 3.56 -6.19 -14.77
N ASP A 164 4.73 -6.40 -15.37
CA ASP A 164 5.91 -5.55 -15.18
C ASP A 164 5.68 -4.14 -15.72
N VAL A 165 5.07 -4.04 -16.92
CA VAL A 165 4.71 -2.75 -17.54
C VAL A 165 3.71 -2.00 -16.66
N ILE A 166 2.66 -2.65 -16.18
CA ILE A 166 1.66 -2.04 -15.29
C ILE A 166 2.34 -1.57 -13.98
N SER A 167 3.18 -2.41 -13.36
CA SER A 167 3.89 -2.05 -12.14
C SER A 167 4.77 -0.81 -12.35
N ALA A 168 5.54 -0.75 -13.44
CA ALA A 168 6.36 0.42 -13.75
C ALA A 168 5.54 1.70 -13.96
N PHE A 169 4.36 1.60 -14.57
CA PHE A 169 3.44 2.74 -14.68
C PHE A 169 2.88 3.17 -13.33
N LEU A 170 2.48 2.21 -12.48
CA LEU A 170 1.98 2.50 -11.13
C LEU A 170 3.06 3.15 -10.27
N ASP A 171 4.31 2.71 -10.35
CA ASP A 171 5.44 3.35 -9.67
C ASP A 171 5.61 4.80 -10.15
N GLY A 172 5.51 5.06 -11.45
CA GLY A 172 5.52 6.40 -12.02
C GLY A 172 4.37 7.28 -11.51
N VAL A 173 3.17 6.74 -11.37
CA VAL A 173 2.02 7.43 -10.75
C VAL A 173 2.32 7.76 -9.30
N CYS A 174 2.84 6.80 -8.54
CA CYS A 174 3.20 6.99 -7.13
C CYS A 174 4.23 8.12 -6.94
N VAL A 175 5.27 8.16 -7.80
CA VAL A 175 6.28 9.23 -7.78
C VAL A 175 5.63 10.60 -8.06
N ARG A 176 4.75 10.67 -9.06
CA ARG A 176 4.03 11.91 -9.39
C ARG A 176 3.17 12.42 -8.26
N LEU A 177 2.53 11.54 -7.50
CA LEU A 177 1.74 11.92 -6.33
C LEU A 177 2.55 12.55 -5.20
N VAL A 178 3.84 12.25 -5.14
CA VAL A 178 4.76 12.91 -4.19
C VAL A 178 5.22 14.26 -4.70
N LEU A 179 5.35 14.42 -6.03
CA LEU A 179 5.94 15.60 -6.68
C LEU A 179 4.88 16.62 -7.15
N ASP A 180 3.72 16.13 -7.60
CA ASP A 180 2.72 16.93 -8.30
C ASP A 180 1.40 17.03 -7.51
N ASP A 181 0.46 17.83 -8.06
CA ASP A 181 -0.90 17.92 -7.55
C ASP A 181 -1.79 16.74 -8.00
N GLU A 182 -2.96 16.61 -7.36
CA GLU A 182 -3.93 15.53 -7.65
C GLU A 182 -4.47 15.57 -9.09
N ARG A 183 -4.51 16.74 -9.75
CA ARG A 183 -5.02 16.86 -11.13
C ARG A 183 -4.06 16.25 -12.14
N SER A 184 -2.75 16.42 -11.93
CA SER A 184 -1.71 15.79 -12.77
C SER A 184 -1.78 14.28 -12.69
N VAL A 185 -2.04 13.74 -11.52
CA VAL A 185 -2.16 12.29 -11.28
C VAL A 185 -3.39 11.72 -11.99
N SER A 186 -4.58 12.29 -11.79
CA SER A 186 -5.82 11.80 -12.43
C SER A 186 -5.75 11.84 -13.97
N ARG A 187 -5.03 12.79 -14.54
CA ARG A 187 -4.76 12.82 -15.98
C ARG A 187 -3.83 11.69 -16.41
N LEU A 188 -2.78 11.42 -15.63
CA LEU A 188 -1.81 10.36 -15.92
C LEU A 188 -2.48 8.98 -15.84
N GLU A 189 -3.30 8.73 -14.83
CA GLU A 189 -4.09 7.50 -14.67
C GLU A 189 -4.96 7.23 -15.91
N LYS A 190 -5.71 8.22 -16.37
CA LYS A 190 -6.55 8.10 -17.58
C LYS A 190 -5.73 7.81 -18.84
N ASN A 191 -4.56 8.44 -18.98
CA ASN A 191 -3.68 8.22 -20.13
C ASN A 191 -3.09 6.81 -20.11
N ILE A 192 -2.65 6.32 -18.95
CA ILE A 192 -2.14 4.96 -18.77
C ILE A 192 -3.22 3.93 -19.10
N GLU A 193 -4.42 4.12 -18.55
CA GLU A 193 -5.56 3.25 -18.83
C GLU A 193 -5.85 3.18 -20.34
N ALA A 194 -5.99 4.34 -21.00
CA ALA A 194 -6.28 4.40 -22.43
C ALA A 194 -5.18 3.73 -23.26
N PHE A 195 -3.91 3.93 -22.92
CA PHE A 195 -2.77 3.34 -23.62
C PHE A 195 -2.72 1.82 -23.45
N LEU A 196 -2.84 1.31 -22.23
CA LEU A 196 -2.76 -0.13 -21.96
C LEU A 196 -3.97 -0.89 -22.51
N CYS A 197 -5.18 -0.33 -22.45
CA CYS A 197 -6.36 -0.94 -23.06
C CYS A 197 -6.19 -1.04 -24.58
N LYS A 198 -5.66 0.00 -25.23
CA LYS A 198 -5.39 0.00 -26.67
C LYS A 198 -4.38 -1.08 -27.08
N ILE A 199 -3.25 -1.21 -26.35
CA ILE A 199 -2.25 -2.25 -26.62
C ILE A 199 -2.89 -3.65 -26.62
N VAL A 200 -3.77 -3.91 -25.65
CA VAL A 200 -4.42 -5.22 -25.55
C VAL A 200 -5.50 -5.41 -26.61
N GLU A 201 -6.14 -4.35 -27.08
CA GLU A 201 -7.11 -4.40 -28.18
C GLU A 201 -6.41 -4.65 -29.53
N ASP A 202 -5.31 -3.93 -29.79
CA ASP A 202 -4.52 -4.06 -31.03
C ASP A 202 -3.77 -5.41 -31.09
N GLY A 203 -3.38 -5.99 -29.95
CA GLY A 203 -2.75 -7.32 -29.87
C GLY A 203 -3.70 -8.51 -30.18
N ARG A 204 -4.94 -8.23 -30.61
CA ARG A 204 -5.91 -9.23 -31.11
C ARG A 204 -5.86 -9.43 -32.65
N ALA A 205 -5.06 -8.64 -33.33
CA ALA A 205 -4.83 -8.75 -34.78
C ALA A 205 -3.68 -9.70 -35.07
#